data_5be7a8d24a4511f59119df6825c693d1
#
_entry.id   5be7a8d24a4511f59119df6825c693d1
#
_cell.length_a   1.000
_cell.length_b   1.000
_cell.length_c   1.000
_cell.angle_alpha   90.00
_cell.angle_beta   90.00
_cell.angle_gamma   90.00
#
_symmetry.space_group_name_H-M   'P 1'
#
loop_
_entity.id
_entity.type
_entity.pdbx_description
1 polymer ?
#
loop_
_entity_poly.entity_id
_entity_poly.type
_entity_poly.pdbx_seq_one_letter_code
_entity_poly.pdbx_strand_id
1 'polypeptide(L)'
;MKQGIYVTIWLISFLLLNSCTRQHNHNILLVQADSLMEEYPDSALHILESIESQQLTVHADRAYYALLLTQARDKNYIVQTDDSLIRTAVQYYDSIGDVQMQAKAYYHWGGVLRDQRNYSHALNLYVNASYYAKNSERSKLLSLIYNNIGNIYYQENHYNNADSIYQLMQQLLQIT
;
A
#
# COMPACT_ATOMS: atom_id res chain seq x y z
N MET A 1 45.98 -7.53 -27.01
CA MET A 1 45.35 -6.70 -25.92
C MET A 1 43.90 -6.31 -26.20
N LYS A 2 43.46 -6.03 -27.44
CA LYS A 2 42.07 -5.62 -27.72
C LYS A 2 41.03 -6.77 -27.56
N GLN A 3 41.35 -8.02 -27.81
CA GLN A 3 40.41 -9.14 -27.65
C GLN A 3 40.02 -9.43 -26.19
N GLY A 4 40.91 -9.20 -25.21
CA GLY A 4 40.61 -9.41 -23.80
C GLY A 4 39.55 -8.42 -23.26
N ILE A 5 39.55 -7.20 -23.80
CA ILE A 5 38.61 -6.14 -23.35
C ILE A 5 37.17 -6.45 -23.80
N TYR A 6 36.99 -7.01 -25.01
CA TYR A 6 35.64 -7.38 -25.48
C TYR A 6 35.06 -8.58 -24.73
N VAL A 7 35.89 -9.56 -24.32
CA VAL A 7 35.44 -10.69 -23.50
C VAL A 7 35.02 -10.25 -22.11
N THR A 8 35.73 -9.29 -21.47
CA THR A 8 35.36 -8.76 -20.18
C THR A 8 34.07 -7.92 -20.22
N ILE A 9 33.88 -7.11 -21.25
CA ILE A 9 32.66 -6.33 -21.46
C ILE A 9 31.45 -7.27 -21.70
N TRP A 10 31.63 -8.34 -22.46
CA TRP A 10 30.59 -9.35 -22.72
C TRP A 10 30.21 -10.11 -21.45
N LEU A 11 31.17 -10.46 -20.58
CA LEU A 11 30.91 -11.10 -19.28
C LEU A 11 30.18 -10.19 -18.28
N ILE A 12 30.54 -8.91 -18.25
CA ILE A 12 29.88 -7.93 -17.39
C ILE A 12 28.44 -7.67 -17.87
N SER A 13 28.22 -7.58 -19.18
CA SER A 13 26.87 -7.44 -19.76
C SER A 13 25.98 -8.64 -19.46
N PHE A 14 26.51 -9.86 -19.44
CA PHE A 14 25.75 -11.07 -19.14
C PHE A 14 25.37 -11.17 -17.65
N LEU A 15 26.19 -10.62 -16.76
CA LEU A 15 25.90 -10.56 -15.32
C LEU A 15 24.79 -9.55 -14.97
N LEU A 16 24.61 -8.50 -15.77
CA LEU A 16 23.57 -7.49 -15.55
C LEU A 16 22.17 -7.96 -16.02
N LEU A 17 22.08 -8.99 -16.86
CA LEU A 17 20.81 -9.53 -17.35
C LEU A 17 20.14 -10.53 -16.39
N ASN A 18 20.83 -10.93 -15.32
CA ASN A 18 20.28 -11.81 -14.28
C ASN A 18 19.67 -11.06 -13.09
N SER A 19 19.32 -9.79 -13.22
CA SER A 19 18.41 -9.13 -12.31
C SER A 19 16.99 -9.66 -12.56
N CYS A 20 16.84 -10.96 -12.34
CA CYS A 20 15.53 -11.60 -12.27
C CYS A 20 14.86 -11.03 -11.03
N THR A 21 13.98 -10.07 -11.19
CA THR A 21 12.99 -9.75 -10.16
C THR A 21 12.29 -11.07 -9.87
N ARG A 22 12.60 -11.63 -8.71
CA ARG A 22 12.00 -12.89 -8.23
C ARG A 22 10.53 -12.58 -7.99
N GLN A 23 9.73 -12.69 -9.06
CA GLN A 23 8.29 -12.53 -8.98
C GLN A 23 7.80 -13.64 -8.05
N HIS A 24 7.50 -13.26 -6.81
CA HIS A 24 6.98 -14.19 -5.82
C HIS A 24 5.55 -14.55 -6.24
N ASN A 25 5.30 -15.82 -6.51
CA ASN A 25 3.93 -16.31 -6.72
C ASN A 25 3.24 -16.37 -5.36
N HIS A 26 2.41 -15.38 -5.08
CA HIS A 26 1.59 -15.35 -3.87
C HIS A 26 0.60 -16.51 -3.81
N ASN A 27 0.17 -16.83 -2.59
CA ASN A 27 -0.92 -17.76 -2.37
C ASN A 27 -2.12 -17.39 -3.26
N ILE A 28 -2.70 -18.38 -3.93
CA ILE A 28 -3.78 -18.18 -4.91
C ILE A 28 -5.00 -17.50 -4.32
N LEU A 29 -5.32 -17.75 -3.05
CA LEU A 29 -6.44 -17.10 -2.36
C LEU A 29 -6.20 -15.61 -2.15
N LEU A 30 -4.95 -15.19 -1.89
CA LEU A 30 -4.59 -13.77 -1.78
C LEU A 30 -4.78 -13.05 -3.11
N VAL A 31 -4.35 -13.67 -4.21
CA VAL A 31 -4.51 -13.10 -5.56
C VAL A 31 -6.00 -13.00 -5.91
N GLN A 32 -6.79 -14.01 -5.59
CA GLN A 32 -8.22 -14.01 -5.80
C GLN A 32 -8.91 -12.91 -4.99
N ALA A 33 -8.58 -12.77 -3.71
CA ALA A 33 -9.13 -11.71 -2.87
C ALA A 33 -8.79 -10.31 -3.39
N ASP A 34 -7.51 -10.08 -3.81
CA ASP A 34 -7.12 -8.78 -4.38
C ASP A 34 -7.89 -8.46 -5.66
N SER A 35 -8.14 -9.44 -6.53
CA SER A 35 -8.91 -9.23 -7.77
C SER A 35 -10.37 -8.84 -7.53
N LEU A 36 -10.96 -9.24 -6.41
CA LEU A 36 -12.33 -8.93 -6.01
C LEU A 36 -12.44 -7.64 -5.19
N MET A 37 -11.33 -7.12 -4.69
CA MET A 37 -11.27 -6.08 -3.66
C MET A 37 -12.03 -4.79 -4.03
N GLU A 38 -12.04 -4.40 -5.29
CA GLU A 38 -12.67 -3.15 -5.72
C GLU A 38 -14.18 -3.31 -5.96
N GLU A 39 -14.61 -4.41 -6.58
CA GLU A 39 -16.00 -4.60 -7.00
C GLU A 39 -16.83 -5.43 -6.00
N TYR A 40 -16.19 -6.36 -5.30
CA TYR A 40 -16.83 -7.30 -4.36
C TYR A 40 -16.05 -7.41 -3.06
N PRO A 41 -15.91 -6.32 -2.28
CA PRO A 41 -15.06 -6.30 -1.07
C PRO A 41 -15.54 -7.24 0.04
N ASP A 42 -16.83 -7.56 0.11
CA ASP A 42 -17.42 -8.56 1.00
C ASP A 42 -16.92 -9.98 0.65
N SER A 43 -16.90 -10.32 -0.63
CA SER A 43 -16.37 -11.60 -1.11
C SER A 43 -14.87 -11.70 -0.89
N ALA A 44 -14.11 -10.61 -1.12
CA ALA A 44 -12.69 -10.53 -0.82
C ALA A 44 -12.43 -10.78 0.68
N LEU A 45 -13.21 -10.14 1.55
CA LEU A 45 -13.12 -10.32 3.00
C LEU A 45 -13.37 -11.77 3.40
N HIS A 46 -14.43 -12.39 2.86
CA HIS A 46 -14.77 -13.79 3.15
C HIS A 46 -13.64 -14.76 2.76
N ILE A 47 -13.03 -14.56 1.59
CA ILE A 47 -11.86 -15.35 1.17
C ILE A 47 -10.71 -15.17 2.15
N LEU A 48 -10.37 -13.91 2.51
CA LEU A 48 -9.26 -13.62 3.42
C LEU A 48 -9.48 -14.22 4.81
N GLU A 49 -10.70 -14.17 5.34
CA GLU A 49 -11.03 -14.76 6.64
C GLU A 49 -11.04 -16.30 6.63
N SER A 50 -11.14 -16.94 5.45
CA SER A 50 -11.02 -18.38 5.30
C SER A 50 -9.57 -18.89 5.34
N ILE A 51 -8.58 -17.99 5.22
CA ILE A 51 -7.16 -18.35 5.19
C ILE A 51 -6.67 -18.62 6.61
N GLU A 52 -6.20 -19.84 6.84
CA GLU A 52 -5.56 -20.20 8.11
C GLU A 52 -4.10 -19.71 8.13
N SER A 53 -3.63 -19.28 9.31
CA SER A 53 -2.26 -18.76 9.49
C SER A 53 -1.18 -19.75 9.05
N GLN A 54 -1.43 -21.06 9.16
CA GLN A 54 -0.52 -22.12 8.73
C GLN A 54 -0.29 -22.14 7.20
N GLN A 55 -1.23 -21.60 6.42
CA GLN A 55 -1.13 -21.49 4.97
C GLN A 55 -0.21 -20.35 4.54
N LEU A 56 0.07 -19.41 5.44
CA LEU A 56 0.92 -18.25 5.18
C LEU A 56 2.37 -18.50 5.66
N THR A 57 3.06 -19.43 5.01
CA THR A 57 4.42 -19.84 5.42
C THR A 57 5.47 -18.81 5.05
N VAL A 58 5.25 -18.02 3.99
CA VAL A 58 6.20 -17.06 3.44
C VAL A 58 5.94 -15.66 3.99
N HIS A 59 6.99 -14.90 4.30
CA HIS A 59 6.88 -13.54 4.83
C HIS A 59 6.13 -12.60 3.87
N ALA A 60 6.35 -12.74 2.55
CA ALA A 60 5.66 -11.97 1.53
C ALA A 60 4.14 -12.20 1.57
N ASP A 61 3.69 -13.45 1.73
CA ASP A 61 2.27 -13.78 1.80
C ASP A 61 1.63 -13.28 3.09
N ARG A 62 2.35 -13.33 4.22
CA ARG A 62 1.87 -12.74 5.49
C ARG A 62 1.69 -11.23 5.37
N ALA A 63 2.63 -10.54 4.75
CA ALA A 63 2.56 -9.11 4.55
C ALA A 63 1.41 -8.74 3.59
N TYR A 64 1.28 -9.48 2.50
CA TYR A 64 0.21 -9.26 1.54
C TYR A 64 -1.16 -9.54 2.13
N TYR A 65 -1.33 -10.64 2.86
CA TYR A 65 -2.52 -10.94 3.64
C TYR A 65 -2.88 -9.82 4.61
N ALA A 66 -1.91 -9.34 5.39
CA ALA A 66 -2.11 -8.26 6.35
C ALA A 66 -2.62 -6.97 5.68
N LEU A 67 -2.04 -6.62 4.53
CA LEU A 67 -2.49 -5.48 3.75
C LEU A 67 -3.91 -5.68 3.22
N LEU A 68 -4.18 -6.81 2.56
CA LEU A 68 -5.48 -7.09 1.94
C LEU A 68 -6.60 -7.21 2.97
N LEU A 69 -6.36 -7.88 4.11
CA LEU A 69 -7.38 -8.01 5.15
C LEU A 69 -7.70 -6.65 5.79
N THR A 70 -6.69 -5.80 6.02
CA THR A 70 -6.92 -4.43 6.50
C THR A 70 -7.73 -3.62 5.49
N GLN A 71 -7.40 -3.71 4.20
CA GLN A 71 -8.14 -3.06 3.12
C GLN A 71 -9.59 -3.58 3.01
N ALA A 72 -9.79 -4.90 3.05
CA ALA A 72 -11.11 -5.50 2.97
C ALA A 72 -12.01 -5.06 4.13
N ARG A 73 -11.47 -5.00 5.34
CA ARG A 73 -12.19 -4.51 6.53
C ARG A 73 -12.59 -3.05 6.38
N ASP A 74 -11.68 -2.18 5.94
CA ASP A 74 -11.98 -0.76 5.69
C ASP A 74 -13.11 -0.61 4.65
N LYS A 75 -13.04 -1.34 3.53
CA LYS A 75 -14.08 -1.31 2.48
C LYS A 75 -15.44 -1.87 2.93
N ASN A 76 -15.45 -2.76 3.91
CA ASN A 76 -16.67 -3.30 4.53
C ASN A 76 -17.10 -2.52 5.78
N TYR A 77 -16.53 -1.32 6.02
CA TYR A 77 -16.86 -0.45 7.15
C TYR A 77 -16.66 -1.10 8.52
N ILE A 78 -15.75 -2.06 8.63
CA ILE A 78 -15.39 -2.71 9.89
C ILE A 78 -14.34 -1.87 10.59
N VAL A 79 -14.71 -1.29 11.73
CA VAL A 79 -13.80 -0.47 12.56
C VAL A 79 -12.68 -1.35 13.11
N GLN A 80 -11.43 -0.92 12.88
CA GLN A 80 -10.24 -1.64 13.30
C GLN A 80 -9.62 -0.97 14.54
N THR A 81 -9.62 -1.69 15.65
CA THR A 81 -9.15 -1.18 16.96
C THR A 81 -7.71 -1.54 17.27
N ASP A 82 -7.06 -2.37 16.44
CA ASP A 82 -5.67 -2.80 16.58
C ASP A 82 -4.93 -2.65 15.25
N ASP A 83 -3.71 -2.13 15.30
CA ASP A 83 -2.87 -1.87 14.14
C ASP A 83 -1.76 -2.92 13.92
N SER A 84 -1.68 -3.95 14.78
CA SER A 84 -0.61 -4.96 14.75
C SER A 84 -0.55 -5.68 13.39
N LEU A 85 -1.71 -5.96 12.81
CA LEU A 85 -1.81 -6.65 11.52
C LEU A 85 -1.17 -5.83 10.39
N ILE A 86 -1.60 -4.58 10.20
CA ILE A 86 -1.11 -3.73 9.10
C ILE A 86 0.37 -3.37 9.27
N ARG A 87 0.87 -3.27 10.49
CA ARG A 87 2.29 -3.05 10.76
C ARG A 87 3.18 -4.16 10.21
N THR A 88 2.69 -5.40 10.15
CA THR A 88 3.38 -6.51 9.49
C THR A 88 3.62 -6.22 8.00
N ALA A 89 2.62 -5.67 7.31
CA ALA A 89 2.75 -5.27 5.91
C ALA A 89 3.75 -4.12 5.74
N VAL A 90 3.63 -3.06 6.56
CA VAL A 90 4.54 -1.91 6.50
C VAL A 90 5.98 -2.33 6.70
N GLN A 91 6.28 -3.10 7.76
CA GLN A 91 7.64 -3.58 8.04
C GLN A 91 8.24 -4.38 6.89
N TYR A 92 7.44 -5.24 6.26
CA TYR A 92 7.90 -6.03 5.14
C TYR A 92 8.17 -5.17 3.91
N TYR A 93 7.23 -4.32 3.49
CA TYR A 93 7.39 -3.50 2.30
C TYR A 93 8.46 -2.43 2.45
N ASP A 94 8.69 -1.92 3.65
CA ASP A 94 9.84 -1.05 3.96
C ASP A 94 11.16 -1.82 3.80
N SER A 95 11.23 -3.06 4.25
CA SER A 95 12.45 -3.88 4.18
C SER A 95 12.88 -4.23 2.75
N ILE A 96 11.92 -4.32 1.81
CA ILE A 96 12.20 -4.65 0.41
C ILE A 96 12.17 -3.44 -0.52
N GLY A 97 11.76 -2.27 -0.03
CA GLY A 97 11.70 -1.02 -0.80
C GLY A 97 10.64 -1.00 -1.91
N ASP A 98 9.54 -1.76 -1.77
CA ASP A 98 8.44 -1.73 -2.73
C ASP A 98 7.58 -0.48 -2.54
N VAL A 99 7.92 0.57 -3.29
CA VAL A 99 7.31 1.90 -3.21
C VAL A 99 5.80 1.87 -3.42
N GLN A 100 5.29 0.99 -4.29
CA GLN A 100 3.86 0.89 -4.55
C GLN A 100 3.10 0.28 -3.38
N MET A 101 3.67 -0.78 -2.80
CA MET A 101 3.07 -1.45 -1.67
C MET A 101 3.27 -0.66 -0.37
N GLN A 102 4.39 0.08 -0.23
CA GLN A 102 4.58 1.06 0.85
C GLN A 102 3.45 2.10 0.84
N ALA A 103 3.15 2.71 -0.33
CA ALA A 103 2.06 3.68 -0.44
C ALA A 103 0.72 3.12 0.07
N LYS A 104 0.34 1.90 -0.34
CA LYS A 104 -0.88 1.22 0.10
C LYS A 104 -0.85 0.91 1.60
N ALA A 105 0.26 0.35 2.09
CA ALA A 105 0.38 -0.09 3.48
C ALA A 105 0.30 1.09 4.46
N TYR A 106 1.01 2.18 4.19
CA TYR A 106 0.92 3.41 4.98
C TYR A 106 -0.47 4.05 4.92
N TYR A 107 -1.13 4.04 3.75
CA TYR A 107 -2.49 4.53 3.60
C TYR A 107 -3.49 3.76 4.49
N HIS A 108 -3.46 2.43 4.44
CA HIS A 108 -4.37 1.62 5.26
C HIS A 108 -4.03 1.66 6.75
N TRP A 109 -2.75 1.79 7.12
CA TRP A 109 -2.38 2.05 8.52
C TRP A 109 -2.92 3.39 9.01
N GLY A 110 -2.83 4.44 8.18
CA GLY A 110 -3.48 5.73 8.47
C GLY A 110 -5.00 5.57 8.70
N GLY A 111 -5.66 4.73 7.89
CA GLY A 111 -7.07 4.38 8.05
C GLY A 111 -7.39 3.75 9.41
N VAL A 112 -6.59 2.76 9.81
CA VAL A 112 -6.75 2.11 11.13
C VAL A 112 -6.61 3.12 12.27
N LEU A 113 -5.60 4.01 12.23
CA LEU A 113 -5.41 5.02 13.26
C LEU A 113 -6.49 6.12 13.24
N ARG A 114 -7.03 6.46 12.05
CA ARG A 114 -8.21 7.34 11.92
C ARG A 114 -9.42 6.72 12.64
N ASP A 115 -9.67 5.43 12.47
CA ASP A 115 -10.77 4.71 13.11
C ASP A 115 -10.63 4.69 14.63
N GLN A 116 -9.40 4.63 15.13
CA GLN A 116 -9.06 4.77 16.55
C GLN A 116 -9.12 6.23 17.05
N ARG A 117 -9.46 7.19 16.18
CA ARG A 117 -9.42 8.64 16.45
C ARG A 117 -8.04 9.18 16.83
N ASN A 118 -6.99 8.45 16.48
CA ASN A 118 -5.61 8.91 16.65
C ASN A 118 -5.19 9.76 15.44
N TYR A 119 -5.84 10.90 15.28
CA TYR A 119 -5.75 11.72 14.06
C TYR A 119 -4.35 12.26 13.81
N SER A 120 -3.62 12.65 14.85
CA SER A 120 -2.24 13.13 14.70
C SER A 120 -1.31 12.10 14.06
N HIS A 121 -1.38 10.85 14.51
CA HIS A 121 -0.58 9.78 13.92
C HIS A 121 -1.11 9.34 12.56
N ALA A 122 -2.44 9.32 12.37
CA ALA A 122 -3.05 9.04 11.07
C ALA A 122 -2.58 10.03 9.99
N LEU A 123 -2.55 11.33 10.30
CA LEU A 123 -2.04 12.36 9.39
C LEU A 123 -0.59 12.12 8.99
N ASN A 124 0.30 11.76 9.93
CA ASN A 124 1.68 11.44 9.63
C ASN A 124 1.81 10.24 8.67
N LEU A 125 1.00 9.21 8.88
CA LEU A 125 0.98 8.03 8.00
C LEU A 125 0.44 8.36 6.61
N TYR A 126 -0.58 9.19 6.50
CA TYR A 126 -1.08 9.67 5.20
C TYR A 126 -0.07 10.54 4.47
N VAL A 127 0.72 11.36 5.18
CA VAL A 127 1.84 12.10 4.57
C VAL A 127 2.88 11.14 4.00
N ASN A 128 3.29 10.10 4.75
CA ASN A 128 4.19 9.07 4.25
C ASN A 128 3.58 8.34 3.03
N ALA A 129 2.32 7.93 3.12
CA ALA A 129 1.60 7.32 1.98
C ALA A 129 1.61 8.23 0.74
N SER A 130 1.40 9.54 0.92
CA SER A 130 1.41 10.51 -0.18
C SER A 130 2.78 10.63 -0.85
N TYR A 131 3.86 10.59 -0.06
CA TYR A 131 5.22 10.58 -0.58
C TYR A 131 5.48 9.37 -1.50
N TYR A 132 5.14 8.17 -1.03
CA TYR A 132 5.30 6.96 -1.83
C TYR A 132 4.32 6.91 -3.02
N ALA A 133 3.08 7.37 -2.86
CA ALA A 133 2.10 7.40 -3.95
C ALA A 133 2.52 8.32 -5.11
N LYS A 134 3.12 9.47 -4.81
CA LYS A 134 3.68 10.38 -5.83
C LYS A 134 4.81 9.72 -6.63
N ASN A 135 5.67 8.97 -5.96
CA ASN A 135 6.79 8.29 -6.58
C ASN A 135 6.40 7.01 -7.35
N SER A 136 5.16 6.53 -7.19
CA SER A 136 4.64 5.34 -7.87
C SER A 136 3.62 5.66 -8.98
N GLU A 137 3.42 6.93 -9.33
CA GLU A 137 2.44 7.40 -10.34
C GLU A 137 0.99 6.94 -10.05
N ARG A 138 0.62 6.75 -8.78
CA ARG A 138 -0.71 6.31 -8.37
C ARG A 138 -1.63 7.49 -8.03
N SER A 139 -2.10 8.21 -9.04
CA SER A 139 -2.98 9.38 -8.88
C SER A 139 -4.27 9.07 -8.11
N LYS A 140 -4.92 7.92 -8.36
CA LYS A 140 -6.14 7.51 -7.64
C LYS A 140 -5.88 7.35 -6.12
N LEU A 141 -4.80 6.68 -5.73
CA LEU A 141 -4.45 6.51 -4.31
C LEU A 141 -4.13 7.85 -3.66
N LEU A 142 -3.43 8.73 -4.37
CA LEU A 142 -3.09 10.06 -3.87
C LEU A 142 -4.34 10.91 -3.61
N SER A 143 -5.34 10.82 -4.48
CA SER A 143 -6.65 11.48 -4.27
C SER A 143 -7.38 10.95 -3.03
N LEU A 144 -7.36 9.63 -2.80
CA LEU A 144 -7.94 9.02 -1.60
C LEU A 144 -7.21 9.47 -0.32
N ILE A 145 -5.87 9.56 -0.37
CA ILE A 145 -5.05 10.05 0.75
C ILE A 145 -5.45 11.49 1.10
N TYR A 146 -5.50 12.40 0.12
CA TYR A 146 -5.86 13.78 0.38
C TYR A 146 -7.31 13.94 0.86
N ASN A 147 -8.24 13.12 0.35
CA ASN A 147 -9.60 13.09 0.89
C ASN A 147 -9.62 12.72 2.38
N ASN A 148 -8.87 11.71 2.80
CA ASN A 148 -8.80 11.33 4.22
C ASN A 148 -8.14 12.40 5.09
N ILE A 149 -7.06 13.05 4.61
CA ILE A 149 -6.43 14.18 5.32
C ILE A 149 -7.42 15.33 5.48
N GLY A 150 -8.12 15.70 4.41
CA GLY A 150 -9.15 16.75 4.45
C GLY A 150 -10.28 16.44 5.42
N ASN A 151 -10.76 15.20 5.43
CA ASN A 151 -11.79 14.74 6.36
C ASN A 151 -11.34 14.82 7.83
N ILE A 152 -10.10 14.47 8.14
CA ILE A 152 -9.55 14.62 9.50
C ILE A 152 -9.52 16.10 9.90
N TYR A 153 -9.00 16.98 9.06
CA TYR A 153 -8.99 18.41 9.35
C TYR A 153 -10.40 18.97 9.54
N TYR A 154 -11.36 18.53 8.73
CA TYR A 154 -12.75 18.93 8.87
C TYR A 154 -13.35 18.49 10.23
N GLN A 155 -13.11 17.23 10.64
CA GLN A 155 -13.57 16.68 11.93
C GLN A 155 -12.95 17.41 13.13
N GLU A 156 -11.69 17.86 12.98
CA GLU A 156 -10.97 18.64 14.01
C GLU A 156 -11.31 20.15 13.96
N ASN A 157 -12.29 20.56 13.16
CA ASN A 157 -12.72 21.95 12.94
C ASN A 157 -11.63 22.86 12.32
N HIS A 158 -10.62 22.30 11.70
CA HIS A 158 -9.59 23.03 10.96
C HIS A 158 -10.03 23.27 9.49
N TYR A 159 -11.14 23.99 9.29
CA TYR A 159 -11.82 24.11 8.00
C TYR A 159 -10.95 24.71 6.89
N ASN A 160 -10.11 25.72 7.20
CA ASN A 160 -9.19 26.31 6.21
C ASN A 160 -8.17 25.29 5.68
N ASN A 161 -7.67 24.40 6.56
CA ASN A 161 -6.75 23.34 6.18
C ASN A 161 -7.47 22.28 5.34
N ALA A 162 -8.68 21.89 5.74
CA ALA A 162 -9.51 20.96 4.98
C ALA A 162 -9.76 21.48 3.55
N ASP A 163 -10.13 22.74 3.41
CA ASP A 163 -10.41 23.39 2.12
C ASP A 163 -9.18 23.38 1.21
N SER A 164 -8.02 23.73 1.76
CA SER A 164 -6.74 23.71 1.02
C SER A 164 -6.39 22.32 0.50
N ILE A 165 -6.63 21.28 1.31
CA ILE A 165 -6.37 19.89 0.93
C ILE A 165 -7.37 19.40 -0.13
N TYR A 166 -8.64 19.76 -0.02
CA TYR A 166 -9.65 19.42 -1.05
C TYR A 166 -9.38 20.10 -2.38
N GLN A 167 -8.91 21.35 -2.39
CA GLN A 167 -8.48 22.04 -3.61
C GLN A 167 -7.28 21.31 -4.27
N LEU A 168 -6.31 20.88 -3.49
CA LEU A 168 -5.17 20.09 -3.99
C LEU A 168 -5.63 18.76 -4.59
N MET A 169 -6.58 18.07 -3.95
CA MET A 169 -7.17 16.84 -4.48
C MET A 169 -7.87 17.09 -5.83
N GLN A 170 -8.67 18.17 -5.94
CA GLN A 170 -9.37 18.52 -7.19
C GLN A 170 -8.39 18.80 -8.34
N GLN A 171 -7.28 19.49 -8.06
CA GLN A 171 -6.26 19.75 -9.08
C GLN A 171 -5.65 18.44 -9.61
N LEU A 172 -5.42 17.45 -8.77
CA LEU A 172 -4.92 16.14 -9.21
C LEU A 172 -5.89 15.41 -10.14
N LEU A 173 -7.19 15.49 -9.85
CA LEU A 173 -8.22 14.84 -10.67
C LEU A 173 -8.41 15.49 -12.05
N GLN A 174 -7.95 16.72 -12.24
CA GLN A 174 -8.00 17.42 -13.55
C GLN A 174 -6.82 17.09 -14.47
N ILE A 175 -5.74 16.52 -13.92
CA ILE A 175 -4.49 16.23 -14.66
C ILE A 175 -4.49 14.76 -15.17
N THR A 176 -5.36 13.92 -14.62
CA THR A 176 -5.48 12.48 -14.96
C THR A 176 -6.62 12.21 -15.93
#